data_195f9d0601f8c3d5118c0a622d91f2e8
#
_entry.id   195f9d0601f8c3d5118c0a622d91f2e8
#
_cell.length_a   1.000
_cell.length_b   1.000
_cell.length_c   1.000
_cell.angle_alpha   90.00
_cell.angle_beta   90.00
_cell.angle_gamma   90.00
#
_symmetry.space_group_name_H-M   'P 1'
#
loop_
_entity.id
_entity.type
_entity.pdbx_description
1 polymer ?
#
loop_
_entity_poly.entity_id
_entity_poly.type
_entity_poly.pdbx_seq_one_letter_code
_entity_poly.pdbx_strand_id
1 'polypeptide(L)'
;MPIYYPDILDQRTAARTFTYGDKDVMLYALGIGLGADPLNETELAFVYEKGLKVVPTAATVLAAGGGGSRAVEGRAAPQLPAGHRQSQMNFVMMVHGEQKVELHKPLPTTGTFTAESRTVGAYDKGEGKGAVVINETTWTDEKGEKAATLTMSMFYRGDGGFGGPTEGQPEPHAVPTRAPDLSVDIATRPDQALIYRLNGDRNPLHSDPEFARQAGFPRPILHGLCTYGLTCRAVLQAVTGYDPEQILSHQVRFSAPVFPGDVVSVDLWKDGKAISFEARVQARNVTVIKNGLTMLR
;
A
#
# COMPACT_ATOMS: atom_id res chain seq x y z
N MET A 1 2.95 -19.88 15.48
CA MET A 1 2.47 -20.89 14.52
C MET A 1 3.58 -21.08 13.49
N PRO A 2 3.86 -22.29 12.98
CA PRO A 2 5.07 -22.48 12.20
C PRO A 2 4.93 -21.96 10.75
N ILE A 3 5.95 -21.25 10.32
CA ILE A 3 6.24 -21.05 8.90
C ILE A 3 7.03 -22.28 8.43
N TYR A 4 6.60 -22.89 7.33
CA TYR A 4 7.29 -24.03 6.74
C TYR A 4 8.10 -23.59 5.53
N TYR A 5 9.44 -23.59 5.67
CA TYR A 5 10.36 -23.25 4.60
C TYR A 5 10.96 -24.54 4.01
N PRO A 6 11.11 -24.71 2.66
CA PRO A 6 10.77 -23.71 1.63
C PRO A 6 9.30 -23.72 1.16
N ASP A 7 8.42 -24.57 1.72
CA ASP A 7 7.04 -24.81 1.26
C ASP A 7 6.24 -23.49 1.11
N ILE A 8 6.50 -22.49 1.98
CA ILE A 8 5.84 -21.19 1.92
C ILE A 8 6.06 -20.45 0.58
N LEU A 9 7.18 -20.68 -0.12
CA LEU A 9 7.47 -20.03 -1.40
C LEU A 9 6.60 -20.55 -2.55
N ASP A 10 5.97 -21.71 -2.36
CA ASP A 10 5.02 -22.26 -3.30
C ASP A 10 3.56 -21.88 -3.00
N GLN A 11 3.34 -21.08 -1.94
CA GLN A 11 2.00 -20.56 -1.63
C GLN A 11 1.54 -19.59 -2.71
N ARG A 12 0.37 -19.87 -3.29
CA ARG A 12 -0.31 -19.05 -4.28
C ARG A 12 -1.76 -18.87 -3.86
N THR A 13 -2.36 -17.74 -4.23
CA THR A 13 -3.82 -17.62 -4.18
C THR A 13 -4.40 -18.06 -5.51
N ALA A 14 -5.59 -18.63 -5.50
CA ALA A 14 -6.33 -18.84 -6.74
C ALA A 14 -6.48 -17.52 -7.51
N ALA A 15 -6.33 -17.56 -8.80
CA ALA A 15 -6.60 -16.44 -9.67
C ALA A 15 -8.04 -15.96 -9.46
N ARG A 16 -8.22 -14.66 -9.22
CA ARG A 16 -9.53 -14.07 -8.95
C ARG A 16 -9.80 -12.93 -9.93
N THR A 17 -10.86 -13.06 -10.70
CA THR A 17 -11.36 -11.95 -11.52
C THR A 17 -12.11 -10.95 -10.66
N PHE A 18 -11.85 -9.67 -10.91
CA PHE A 18 -12.53 -8.54 -10.27
C PHE A 18 -12.79 -7.43 -11.29
N THR A 19 -13.78 -6.62 -11.02
CA THR A 19 -14.15 -5.46 -11.82
C THR A 19 -14.25 -4.25 -10.91
N TYR A 20 -13.80 -3.09 -11.38
CA TYR A 20 -14.01 -1.81 -10.72
C TYR A 20 -14.56 -0.77 -11.70
N GLY A 21 -15.20 0.25 -11.18
CA GLY A 21 -15.77 1.35 -11.94
C GLY A 21 -15.21 2.70 -11.51
N ASP A 22 -15.69 3.75 -12.16
CA ASP A 22 -15.35 5.14 -11.90
C ASP A 22 -15.61 5.55 -10.44
N LYS A 23 -16.71 5.06 -9.84
CA LYS A 23 -17.03 5.30 -8.43
C LYS A 23 -15.91 4.80 -7.49
N ASP A 24 -15.32 3.64 -7.77
CA ASP A 24 -14.25 3.06 -6.96
C ASP A 24 -12.99 3.92 -7.08
N VAL A 25 -12.69 4.41 -8.28
CA VAL A 25 -11.58 5.31 -8.58
C VAL A 25 -11.74 6.63 -7.83
N MET A 26 -12.92 7.27 -7.95
CA MET A 26 -13.22 8.53 -7.25
C MET A 26 -13.21 8.36 -5.73
N LEU A 27 -13.75 7.26 -5.22
CA LEU A 27 -13.76 6.96 -3.78
C LEU A 27 -12.33 6.82 -3.23
N TYR A 28 -11.43 6.17 -3.98
CA TYR A 28 -10.02 6.10 -3.59
C TYR A 28 -9.40 7.50 -3.53
N ALA A 29 -9.60 8.31 -4.56
CA ALA A 29 -9.06 9.67 -4.64
C ALA A 29 -9.56 10.56 -3.48
N LEU A 30 -10.85 10.53 -3.18
CA LEU A 30 -11.44 11.18 -1.99
C LEU A 30 -10.83 10.62 -0.70
N GLY A 31 -10.62 9.29 -0.64
CA GLY A 31 -10.01 8.58 0.48
C GLY A 31 -8.60 9.05 0.81
N ILE A 32 -7.83 9.55 -0.15
CA ILE A 32 -6.51 10.16 0.05
C ILE A 32 -6.55 11.68 0.01
N GLY A 33 -7.74 12.29 0.07
CA GLY A 33 -7.95 13.73 0.26
C GLY A 33 -7.85 14.57 -1.02
N LEU A 34 -7.84 13.98 -2.22
CA LEU A 34 -8.00 14.74 -3.47
C LEU A 34 -9.41 15.35 -3.54
N GLY A 35 -9.53 16.50 -4.18
CA GLY A 35 -10.82 17.23 -4.30
C GLY A 35 -11.30 17.86 -3.00
N ALA A 36 -10.42 18.04 -2.00
CA ALA A 36 -10.76 18.75 -0.76
C ALA A 36 -11.09 20.24 -1.00
N ASP A 37 -10.44 20.84 -2.00
CA ASP A 37 -10.78 22.15 -2.52
C ASP A 37 -11.63 22.02 -3.79
N PRO A 38 -12.92 22.35 -3.77
CA PRO A 38 -13.79 22.20 -4.94
C PRO A 38 -13.46 23.16 -6.08
N LEU A 39 -12.59 24.14 -5.88
CA LEU A 39 -12.13 25.08 -6.90
C LEU A 39 -10.80 24.65 -7.55
N ASN A 40 -10.16 23.61 -7.03
CA ASN A 40 -8.95 23.05 -7.63
C ASN A 40 -9.32 22.12 -8.80
N GLU A 41 -9.46 22.69 -9.99
CA GLU A 41 -9.84 21.97 -11.21
C GLU A 41 -8.89 20.79 -11.52
N THR A 42 -7.62 20.89 -11.12
CA THR A 42 -6.63 19.84 -11.36
C THR A 42 -6.90 18.60 -10.49
N GLU A 43 -7.27 18.79 -9.22
CA GLU A 43 -7.67 17.69 -8.34
C GLU A 43 -9.06 17.15 -8.67
N LEU A 44 -9.97 17.98 -9.20
CA LEU A 44 -11.29 17.53 -9.65
C LEU A 44 -11.21 16.47 -10.74
N ALA A 45 -10.15 16.44 -11.55
CA ALA A 45 -9.92 15.39 -12.54
C ALA A 45 -9.74 13.97 -11.92
N PHE A 46 -9.63 13.83 -10.60
CA PHE A 46 -9.57 12.54 -9.91
C PHE A 46 -10.86 12.16 -9.17
N VAL A 47 -11.80 13.10 -9.02
CA VAL A 47 -13.01 12.93 -8.22
C VAL A 47 -14.29 13.33 -8.95
N TYR A 48 -14.18 13.58 -10.24
CA TYR A 48 -15.28 13.97 -11.12
C TYR A 48 -15.17 13.22 -12.46
N GLU A 49 -16.29 12.79 -13.02
CA GLU A 49 -16.36 11.88 -14.18
C GLU A 49 -15.75 12.47 -15.46
N LYS A 50 -15.82 13.80 -15.63
CA LYS A 50 -15.29 14.47 -16.82
C LYS A 50 -13.78 14.47 -16.83
N GLY A 51 -13.18 13.68 -17.72
CA GLY A 51 -11.72 13.56 -17.82
C GLY A 51 -11.07 12.84 -16.64
N LEU A 52 -11.81 11.92 -16.01
CA LEU A 52 -11.38 11.20 -14.82
C LEU A 52 -10.03 10.53 -15.02
N LYS A 53 -9.14 10.73 -14.04
CA LYS A 53 -7.81 10.14 -13.95
C LYS A 53 -7.74 9.15 -12.78
N VAL A 54 -6.89 8.13 -12.90
CA VAL A 54 -6.71 7.11 -11.87
C VAL A 54 -5.39 7.34 -11.14
N VAL A 55 -5.43 7.44 -9.82
CA VAL A 55 -4.21 7.50 -9.00
C VAL A 55 -3.51 6.14 -9.06
N PRO A 56 -2.20 6.06 -9.39
CA PRO A 56 -1.46 4.80 -9.51
C PRO A 56 -1.60 3.85 -8.31
N THR A 57 -1.57 4.41 -7.11
CA THR A 57 -1.68 3.65 -5.86
C THR A 57 -3.08 3.10 -5.57
N ALA A 58 -4.11 3.48 -6.34
CA ALA A 58 -5.45 2.89 -6.26
C ALA A 58 -5.43 1.37 -6.53
N ALA A 59 -4.46 0.87 -7.30
CA ALA A 59 -4.27 -0.56 -7.51
C ALA A 59 -4.20 -1.36 -6.20
N THR A 60 -3.78 -0.77 -5.09
CA THR A 60 -3.68 -1.47 -3.80
C THR A 60 -5.04 -1.82 -3.18
N VAL A 61 -6.12 -1.17 -3.61
CA VAL A 61 -7.48 -1.36 -3.05
C VAL A 61 -8.51 -1.80 -4.09
N LEU A 62 -8.34 -1.48 -5.37
CA LEU A 62 -9.35 -1.76 -6.40
C LEU A 62 -9.64 -3.26 -6.55
N ALA A 63 -8.66 -4.14 -6.35
CA ALA A 63 -8.86 -5.59 -6.35
C ALA A 63 -9.65 -6.09 -5.12
N ALA A 64 -9.78 -5.30 -4.06
CA ALA A 64 -10.57 -5.69 -2.89
C ALA A 64 -12.08 -5.71 -3.17
N GLY A 65 -12.50 -5.06 -4.25
CA GLY A 65 -13.90 -4.90 -4.67
C GLY A 65 -14.61 -3.87 -3.79
N GLY A 66 -15.33 -2.92 -4.38
CA GLY A 66 -16.10 -1.86 -3.69
C GLY A 66 -17.22 -2.33 -2.75
N GLY A 67 -17.24 -3.59 -2.39
CA GLY A 67 -18.23 -4.28 -1.56
C GLY A 67 -17.74 -4.74 -0.20
N GLY A 68 -16.76 -4.07 0.38
CA GLY A 68 -16.37 -4.28 1.77
C GLY A 68 -15.34 -5.39 1.98
N SER A 69 -14.37 -5.04 2.74
CA SER A 69 -13.33 -5.91 3.25
C SER A 69 -13.92 -7.20 3.83
N ARG A 70 -13.87 -8.25 3.08
CA ARG A 70 -13.69 -9.58 3.64
C ARG A 70 -12.19 -9.81 3.89
N ALA A 71 -11.55 -8.86 4.56
CA ALA A 71 -10.14 -8.96 4.89
C ALA A 71 -9.86 -10.09 5.91
N VAL A 72 -10.90 -10.68 6.49
CA VAL A 72 -10.78 -11.79 7.44
C VAL A 72 -11.65 -12.99 7.02
N GLU A 73 -12.78 -12.77 6.34
CA GLU A 73 -13.65 -13.86 5.89
C GLU A 73 -13.56 -14.01 4.37
N GLY A 74 -12.80 -15.01 3.89
CA GLY A 74 -12.83 -15.46 2.52
C GLY A 74 -11.61 -15.10 1.65
N ARG A 75 -10.42 -14.87 2.22
CA ARG A 75 -9.22 -15.17 1.45
C ARG A 75 -9.27 -16.64 1.08
N ALA A 76 -9.32 -16.92 -0.23
CA ALA A 76 -9.16 -18.29 -0.69
C ALA A 76 -7.95 -18.89 0.02
N ALA A 77 -8.12 -20.08 0.60
CA ALA A 77 -7.00 -20.76 1.24
C ALA A 77 -5.82 -20.83 0.25
N PRO A 78 -4.59 -20.58 0.71
CA PRO A 78 -3.45 -20.67 -0.17
C PRO A 78 -3.42 -22.04 -0.83
N GLN A 79 -3.23 -22.06 -2.14
CA GLN A 79 -3.03 -23.30 -2.89
C GLN A 79 -1.56 -23.69 -2.77
N LEU A 80 -1.32 -24.94 -2.45
CA LEU A 80 0.00 -25.55 -2.32
C LEU A 80 0.07 -26.84 -3.13
N PRO A 81 1.23 -27.19 -3.70
CA PRO A 81 1.45 -28.48 -4.30
C PRO A 81 1.21 -29.63 -3.30
N ALA A 82 0.86 -30.81 -3.82
CA ALA A 82 0.68 -31.99 -2.98
C ALA A 82 1.95 -32.31 -2.18
N GLY A 83 1.79 -32.56 -0.90
CA GLY A 83 2.90 -32.87 0.02
C GLY A 83 3.55 -31.67 0.71
N HIS A 84 3.22 -30.42 0.32
CA HIS A 84 3.69 -29.22 1.01
C HIS A 84 2.86 -28.93 2.25
N ARG A 85 3.52 -28.37 3.28
CA ARG A 85 2.88 -28.00 4.54
C ARG A 85 2.39 -26.55 4.47
N GLN A 86 1.15 -26.34 4.86
CA GLN A 86 0.57 -24.99 4.92
C GLN A 86 1.12 -24.23 6.12
N SER A 87 1.81 -23.11 5.85
CA SER A 87 2.26 -22.18 6.90
C SER A 87 1.07 -21.47 7.53
N GLN A 88 1.12 -21.33 8.86
CA GLN A 88 0.13 -20.62 9.64
C GLN A 88 0.83 -19.46 10.36
N MET A 89 0.49 -18.23 9.99
CA MET A 89 1.11 -17.03 10.54
C MET A 89 0.17 -16.34 11.53
N ASN A 90 0.76 -15.71 12.55
CA ASN A 90 0.00 -14.95 13.52
C ASN A 90 -0.38 -13.57 12.98
N PHE A 91 -1.55 -13.46 12.38
CA PHE A 91 -2.06 -12.22 11.80
C PHE A 91 -2.32 -11.11 12.85
N VAL A 92 -2.50 -11.44 14.13
CA VAL A 92 -2.68 -10.45 15.20
C VAL A 92 -1.38 -9.66 15.45
N MET A 93 -0.23 -10.32 15.23
CA MET A 93 1.10 -9.74 15.42
C MET A 93 1.71 -9.21 14.11
N MET A 94 0.91 -9.14 13.04
CA MET A 94 1.35 -8.73 11.72
C MET A 94 1.40 -7.21 11.57
N VAL A 95 2.46 -6.72 10.93
CA VAL A 95 2.62 -5.31 10.56
C VAL A 95 2.91 -5.22 9.06
N HIS A 96 2.22 -4.32 8.38
CA HIS A 96 2.53 -3.98 6.99
C HIS A 96 3.84 -3.19 6.95
N GLY A 97 4.90 -3.81 6.46
CA GLY A 97 6.24 -3.23 6.44
C GLY A 97 6.49 -2.35 5.24
N GLU A 98 6.23 -2.88 4.04
CA GLU A 98 6.52 -2.18 2.78
C GLU A 98 5.43 -2.45 1.75
N GLN A 99 5.20 -1.45 0.88
CA GLN A 99 4.29 -1.54 -0.26
C GLN A 99 4.96 -0.98 -1.50
N LYS A 100 4.82 -1.69 -2.62
CA LYS A 100 5.18 -1.22 -3.97
C LYS A 100 4.03 -1.49 -4.93
N VAL A 101 3.79 -0.56 -5.84
CA VAL A 101 3.03 -0.77 -7.08
C VAL A 101 3.96 -0.51 -8.27
N GLU A 102 3.87 -1.34 -9.29
CA GLU A 102 4.48 -1.13 -10.59
C GLU A 102 3.40 -1.27 -11.66
N LEU A 103 3.21 -0.22 -12.47
CA LEU A 103 2.22 -0.16 -13.51
C LEU A 103 2.86 -0.47 -14.86
N HIS A 104 2.50 -1.59 -15.46
CA HIS A 104 2.97 -1.97 -16.80
C HIS A 104 2.25 -1.18 -17.90
N LYS A 105 1.06 -0.65 -17.59
CA LYS A 105 0.26 0.27 -18.40
C LYS A 105 -0.58 1.19 -17.51
N PRO A 106 -1.06 2.35 -17.99
CA PRO A 106 -1.97 3.18 -17.23
C PRO A 106 -3.23 2.40 -16.82
N LEU A 107 -3.71 2.65 -15.61
CA LEU A 107 -4.97 2.05 -15.14
C LEU A 107 -6.15 2.78 -15.79
N PRO A 108 -7.09 2.06 -16.41
CA PRO A 108 -8.32 2.68 -16.91
C PRO A 108 -9.24 3.10 -15.77
N THR A 109 -10.21 3.97 -16.04
CA THR A 109 -11.20 4.41 -15.05
C THR A 109 -12.22 3.33 -14.70
N THR A 110 -12.35 2.33 -15.55
CA THR A 110 -13.17 1.12 -15.38
C THR A 110 -12.43 -0.06 -15.99
N GLY A 111 -12.55 -1.24 -15.41
CA GLY A 111 -11.91 -2.41 -16.02
C GLY A 111 -12.16 -3.71 -15.27
N THR A 112 -11.94 -4.80 -15.99
CA THR A 112 -11.96 -6.17 -15.47
C THR A 112 -10.55 -6.75 -15.55
N PHE A 113 -10.08 -7.31 -14.46
CA PHE A 113 -8.74 -7.87 -14.34
C PHE A 113 -8.78 -9.19 -13.56
N THR A 114 -7.77 -10.00 -13.77
CA THR A 114 -7.52 -11.17 -12.95
C THR A 114 -6.30 -10.91 -12.06
N ALA A 115 -6.44 -11.10 -10.76
CA ALA A 115 -5.37 -10.98 -9.77
C ALA A 115 -4.96 -12.36 -9.27
N GLU A 116 -3.67 -12.62 -9.24
CA GLU A 116 -3.04 -13.81 -8.65
C GLU A 116 -1.91 -13.36 -7.73
N SER A 117 -1.84 -13.94 -6.52
CA SER A 117 -0.79 -13.62 -5.56
C SER A 117 0.06 -14.86 -5.26
N ARG A 118 1.36 -14.63 -5.04
CA ARG A 118 2.31 -15.66 -4.63
C ARG A 118 3.24 -15.13 -3.54
N THR A 119 3.76 -16.01 -2.71
CA THR A 119 4.88 -15.67 -1.82
C THR A 119 6.18 -15.75 -2.63
N VAL A 120 6.95 -14.66 -2.61
CA VAL A 120 8.21 -14.55 -3.36
C VAL A 120 9.44 -14.49 -2.44
N GLY A 121 9.24 -14.38 -1.14
CA GLY A 121 10.31 -14.40 -0.15
C GLY A 121 9.79 -14.62 1.27
N ALA A 122 10.56 -15.33 2.08
CA ALA A 122 10.33 -15.52 3.50
C ALA A 122 11.68 -15.52 4.22
N TYR A 123 11.86 -14.58 5.15
CA TYR A 123 13.14 -14.33 5.82
C TYR A 123 12.97 -14.46 7.32
N ASP A 124 13.81 -15.31 7.92
CA ASP A 124 13.85 -15.54 9.36
C ASP A 124 14.69 -14.48 10.06
N LYS A 125 14.13 -13.77 11.02
CA LYS A 125 14.88 -12.80 11.82
C LYS A 125 15.41 -13.41 13.13
N GLY A 126 15.17 -14.69 13.34
CA GLY A 126 15.56 -15.45 14.53
C GLY A 126 14.42 -15.61 15.52
N GLU A 127 14.58 -16.57 16.44
CA GLU A 127 13.60 -16.85 17.48
C GLU A 127 13.27 -15.59 18.29
N GLY A 128 11.98 -15.30 18.47
CA GLY A 128 11.50 -14.11 19.16
C GLY A 128 11.69 -12.77 18.42
N LYS A 129 12.35 -12.76 17.25
CA LYS A 129 12.60 -11.54 16.45
C LYS A 129 11.68 -11.39 15.25
N GLY A 130 10.87 -12.41 14.94
CA GLY A 130 9.86 -12.37 13.89
C GLY A 130 10.34 -12.86 12.53
N ALA A 131 9.46 -12.72 11.54
CA ALA A 131 9.65 -13.14 10.16
C ALA A 131 9.21 -12.04 9.19
N VAL A 132 9.89 -11.91 8.06
CA VAL A 132 9.45 -11.08 6.92
C VAL A 132 8.95 -12.01 5.82
N VAL A 133 7.73 -11.80 5.37
CA VAL A 133 7.15 -12.52 4.22
C VAL A 133 6.81 -11.52 3.14
N ILE A 134 7.31 -11.76 1.92
CA ILE A 134 7.08 -10.90 0.76
C ILE A 134 6.11 -11.61 -0.19
N ASN A 135 5.02 -10.93 -0.49
CA ASN A 135 4.01 -11.38 -1.44
C ASN A 135 3.99 -10.47 -2.66
N GLU A 136 3.82 -11.08 -3.82
CA GLU A 136 3.64 -10.40 -5.09
C GLU A 136 2.26 -10.74 -5.65
N THR A 137 1.50 -9.72 -6.06
CA THR A 137 0.23 -9.87 -6.75
C THR A 137 0.36 -9.30 -8.15
N THR A 138 0.11 -10.11 -9.16
CA THR A 138 0.08 -9.70 -10.56
C THR A 138 -1.36 -9.51 -11.02
N TRP A 139 -1.63 -8.40 -11.70
CA TRP A 139 -2.88 -8.17 -12.42
C TRP A 139 -2.67 -8.39 -13.90
N THR A 140 -3.56 -9.16 -14.50
CA THR A 140 -3.64 -9.35 -15.95
C THR A 140 -5.00 -8.87 -16.45
N ASP A 141 -5.01 -8.24 -17.61
CA ASP A 141 -6.27 -7.84 -18.27
C ASP A 141 -6.93 -9.01 -19.01
N GLU A 142 -8.06 -8.74 -19.65
CA GLU A 142 -8.83 -9.72 -20.41
C GLU A 142 -8.07 -10.32 -21.61
N LYS A 143 -6.98 -9.66 -22.05
CA LYS A 143 -6.09 -10.16 -23.12
C LYS A 143 -4.93 -11.00 -22.56
N GLY A 144 -4.82 -11.13 -21.23
CA GLY A 144 -3.71 -11.81 -20.57
C GLY A 144 -2.44 -10.96 -20.44
N GLU A 145 -2.50 -9.65 -20.74
CA GLU A 145 -1.35 -8.74 -20.60
C GLU A 145 -1.25 -8.24 -19.15
N LYS A 146 -0.01 -8.15 -18.65
CA LYS A 146 0.23 -7.57 -17.32
C LYS A 146 -0.18 -6.10 -17.28
N ALA A 147 -1.01 -5.75 -16.30
CA ALA A 147 -1.43 -4.38 -16.03
C ALA A 147 -0.70 -3.76 -14.85
N ALA A 148 -0.59 -4.50 -13.75
CA ALA A 148 0.09 -4.06 -12.53
C ALA A 148 0.76 -5.21 -11.81
N THR A 149 1.81 -4.89 -11.05
CA THR A 149 2.43 -5.77 -10.05
C THR A 149 2.45 -5.05 -8.71
N LEU A 150 1.90 -5.68 -7.68
CA LEU A 150 1.89 -5.19 -6.31
C LEU A 150 2.82 -6.05 -5.48
N THR A 151 3.81 -5.45 -4.80
CA THR A 151 4.68 -6.17 -3.87
C THR A 151 4.43 -5.65 -2.46
N MET A 152 4.19 -6.55 -1.53
CA MET A 152 3.88 -6.26 -0.15
C MET A 152 4.80 -7.05 0.77
N SER A 153 5.49 -6.37 1.67
CA SER A 153 6.31 -6.98 2.72
C SER A 153 5.57 -6.91 4.06
N MET A 154 5.33 -8.07 4.65
CA MET A 154 4.66 -8.21 5.94
C MET A 154 5.65 -8.69 6.99
N PHE A 155 5.64 -8.04 8.15
CA PHE A 155 6.44 -8.42 9.29
C PHE A 155 5.57 -9.10 10.35
N TYR A 156 5.86 -10.36 10.65
CA TYR A 156 5.19 -11.20 11.63
C TYR A 156 6.05 -11.28 12.89
N ARG A 157 5.71 -10.51 13.91
CA ARG A 157 6.56 -10.32 15.10
C ARG A 157 6.81 -11.59 15.91
N GLY A 158 5.89 -12.55 15.88
CA GLY A 158 5.95 -13.77 16.69
C GLY A 158 6.45 -15.01 15.94
N ASP A 159 6.71 -14.93 14.64
CA ASP A 159 6.87 -16.12 13.79
C ASP A 159 8.32 -16.35 13.30
N GLY A 160 9.32 -15.83 14.03
CA GLY A 160 10.74 -16.12 13.76
C GLY A 160 11.20 -17.48 14.34
N GLY A 161 12.38 -17.93 13.89
CA GLY A 161 12.95 -19.23 14.31
C GLY A 161 12.47 -20.40 13.46
N PHE A 162 11.99 -20.16 12.25
CA PHE A 162 11.50 -21.20 11.36
C PHE A 162 12.59 -21.86 10.48
N GLY A 163 13.85 -21.36 10.54
CA GLY A 163 14.98 -21.96 9.83
C GLY A 163 15.09 -21.56 8.36
N GLY A 164 14.39 -20.49 7.93
CA GLY A 164 14.55 -19.90 6.61
C GLY A 164 15.80 -18.99 6.50
N PRO A 165 16.06 -18.40 5.31
CA PRO A 165 17.18 -17.51 5.09
C PRO A 165 17.09 -16.26 6.01
N THR A 166 18.23 -15.86 6.55
CA THR A 166 18.37 -14.63 7.36
C THR A 166 18.78 -13.43 6.51
N GLU A 167 19.35 -13.67 5.34
CA GLU A 167 19.88 -12.71 4.38
C GLU A 167 19.19 -12.81 3.02
N GLY A 168 19.50 -11.88 2.10
CA GLY A 168 18.93 -11.87 0.74
C GLY A 168 17.59 -11.17 0.65
N GLN A 169 17.10 -10.53 1.73
CA GLN A 169 15.97 -9.61 1.64
C GLN A 169 16.35 -8.43 0.72
N PRO A 170 15.45 -7.97 -0.17
CA PRO A 170 15.73 -6.79 -0.99
C PRO A 170 16.14 -5.60 -0.13
N GLU A 171 17.21 -4.92 -0.54
CA GLU A 171 17.70 -3.73 0.16
C GLU A 171 16.71 -2.58 0.02
N PRO A 172 16.38 -1.87 1.12
CA PRO A 172 15.54 -0.69 1.06
C PRO A 172 16.22 0.41 0.21
N HIS A 173 15.42 1.18 -0.53
CA HIS A 173 15.92 2.33 -1.27
C HIS A 173 16.59 3.34 -0.32
N ALA A 174 17.79 3.79 -0.66
CA ALA A 174 18.49 4.83 0.09
C ALA A 174 18.03 6.22 -0.37
N VAL A 175 17.44 6.99 0.54
CA VAL A 175 17.06 8.38 0.29
C VAL A 175 18.32 9.26 0.35
N PRO A 176 18.48 10.27 -0.52
CA PRO A 176 19.63 11.17 -0.49
C PRO A 176 19.77 11.91 0.85
N THR A 177 21.02 12.14 1.27
CA THR A 177 21.32 12.88 2.53
C THR A 177 21.35 14.40 2.37
N ARG A 178 21.33 14.90 1.11
CA ARG A 178 21.24 16.34 0.81
C ARG A 178 19.85 16.88 1.20
N ALA A 179 19.72 18.20 1.28
CA ALA A 179 18.41 18.85 1.47
C ALA A 179 17.42 18.42 0.37
N PRO A 180 16.13 18.27 0.68
CA PRO A 180 15.12 17.96 -0.34
C PRO A 180 15.01 19.07 -1.37
N ASP A 181 14.72 18.69 -2.62
CA ASP A 181 14.47 19.67 -3.69
C ASP A 181 13.09 20.33 -3.55
N LEU A 182 12.11 19.58 -3.04
CA LEU A 182 10.73 20.01 -2.83
C LEU A 182 10.20 19.47 -1.51
N SER A 183 9.23 20.16 -0.90
CA SER A 183 8.48 19.67 0.25
C SER A 183 7.01 20.01 0.06
N VAL A 184 6.12 19.04 0.34
CA VAL A 184 4.68 19.21 0.19
C VAL A 184 3.99 18.81 1.50
N ASP A 185 3.19 19.74 2.04
CA ASP A 185 2.37 19.48 3.21
C ASP A 185 0.96 19.06 2.78
N ILE A 186 0.53 17.90 3.25
CA ILE A 186 -0.81 17.37 2.99
C ILE A 186 -1.55 17.24 4.33
N ALA A 187 -2.53 18.11 4.56
CA ALA A 187 -3.41 17.99 5.70
C ALA A 187 -4.37 16.82 5.52
N THR A 188 -4.44 15.94 6.50
CA THR A 188 -5.45 14.88 6.53
C THR A 188 -6.71 15.38 7.25
N ARG A 189 -7.88 14.91 6.81
CA ARG A 189 -9.16 15.25 7.45
C ARG A 189 -9.31 14.47 8.77
N PRO A 190 -10.01 15.00 9.78
CA PRO A 190 -10.32 14.26 11.01
C PRO A 190 -11.12 12.97 10.76
N ASP A 191 -11.91 12.91 9.69
CA ASP A 191 -12.72 11.78 9.24
C ASP A 191 -12.07 10.96 8.11
N GLN A 192 -10.79 11.23 7.77
CA GLN A 192 -10.09 10.61 6.63
C GLN A 192 -10.14 9.08 6.66
N ALA A 193 -9.92 8.48 7.82
CA ALA A 193 -9.95 7.02 7.97
C ALA A 193 -11.35 6.44 7.72
N LEU A 194 -12.42 7.18 8.06
CA LEU A 194 -13.80 6.73 7.85
C LEU A 194 -14.18 6.75 6.36
N ILE A 195 -13.61 7.68 5.59
CA ILE A 195 -13.77 7.72 4.14
C ILE A 195 -12.91 6.61 3.50
N TYR A 196 -11.62 6.54 3.88
CA TYR A 196 -10.67 5.59 3.27
C TYR A 196 -11.09 4.13 3.45
N ARG A 197 -11.62 3.75 4.63
CA ARG A 197 -12.08 2.37 4.91
C ARG A 197 -13.14 1.85 3.95
N LEU A 198 -13.86 2.73 3.26
CA LEU A 198 -14.86 2.37 2.26
C LEU A 198 -14.24 1.75 1.00
N ASN A 199 -12.93 1.93 0.79
CA ASN A 199 -12.16 1.25 -0.26
C ASN A 199 -11.91 -0.24 0.03
N GLY A 200 -12.43 -0.78 1.13
CA GLY A 200 -12.40 -2.21 1.42
C GLY A 200 -11.68 -2.62 2.70
N ASP A 201 -10.86 -1.78 3.32
CA ASP A 201 -10.22 -2.09 4.61
C ASP A 201 -11.07 -1.57 5.78
N ARG A 202 -11.86 -2.46 6.36
CA ARG A 202 -12.74 -2.16 7.50
C ARG A 202 -12.17 -2.58 8.85
N ASN A 203 -10.84 -2.74 8.95
CA ASN A 203 -10.19 -3.07 10.23
C ASN A 203 -10.59 -2.04 11.29
N PRO A 204 -11.13 -2.48 12.45
CA PRO A 204 -11.60 -1.58 13.52
C PRO A 204 -10.48 -0.71 14.10
N LEU A 205 -9.21 -1.06 13.93
CA LEU A 205 -8.07 -0.24 14.31
C LEU A 205 -8.12 1.20 13.75
N HIS A 206 -8.80 1.39 12.63
CA HIS A 206 -8.90 2.66 11.91
C HIS A 206 -10.21 3.42 12.20
N SER A 207 -11.14 2.83 12.97
CA SER A 207 -12.47 3.41 13.17
C SER A 207 -13.03 3.27 14.59
N ASP A 208 -12.57 2.30 15.37
CA ASP A 208 -13.07 2.02 16.71
C ASP A 208 -12.07 2.51 17.78
N PRO A 209 -12.44 3.54 18.59
CA PRO A 209 -11.54 4.06 19.61
C PRO A 209 -11.20 3.05 20.71
N GLU A 210 -12.10 2.12 21.05
CA GLU A 210 -11.83 1.12 22.08
C GLU A 210 -10.83 0.09 21.54
N PHE A 211 -11.04 -0.42 20.34
CA PHE A 211 -10.11 -1.33 19.69
C PHE A 211 -8.72 -0.70 19.50
N ALA A 212 -8.66 0.57 19.12
CA ALA A 212 -7.39 1.28 18.97
C ALA A 212 -6.62 1.36 20.32
N ARG A 213 -7.32 1.66 21.43
CA ARG A 213 -6.69 1.68 22.78
C ARG A 213 -6.20 0.29 23.20
N GLN A 214 -6.95 -0.76 22.94
CA GLN A 214 -6.52 -2.15 23.21
C GLN A 214 -5.29 -2.53 22.38
N ALA A 215 -5.17 -1.99 21.16
CA ALA A 215 -3.99 -2.15 20.31
C ALA A 215 -2.79 -1.23 20.69
N GLY A 216 -2.92 -0.44 21.77
CA GLY A 216 -1.85 0.44 22.28
C GLY A 216 -1.78 1.83 21.65
N PHE A 217 -2.82 2.26 20.91
CA PHE A 217 -2.91 3.59 20.32
C PHE A 217 -3.88 4.50 21.10
N PRO A 218 -3.60 5.79 21.24
CA PRO A 218 -4.48 6.71 21.98
C PRO A 218 -5.83 6.94 21.30
N ARG A 219 -5.90 6.72 19.99
CA ARG A 219 -7.10 6.86 19.13
C ARG A 219 -6.90 6.07 17.82
N PRO A 220 -7.96 5.88 17.00
CA PRO A 220 -7.83 5.23 15.70
C PRO A 220 -6.73 5.86 14.84
N ILE A 221 -5.93 5.01 14.21
CA ILE A 221 -4.86 5.44 13.29
C ILE A 221 -5.35 5.49 11.86
N LEU A 222 -4.69 6.29 11.02
CA LEU A 222 -4.94 6.27 9.59
C LEU A 222 -4.39 4.97 8.98
N HIS A 223 -5.05 4.46 7.95
CA HIS A 223 -4.56 3.28 7.22
C HIS A 223 -3.16 3.55 6.64
N GLY A 224 -2.27 2.57 6.76
CA GLY A 224 -0.95 2.67 6.13
C GLY A 224 -1.04 2.93 4.62
N LEU A 225 -1.94 2.22 3.93
CA LEU A 225 -2.16 2.42 2.50
C LEU A 225 -2.80 3.78 2.14
N CYS A 226 -3.50 4.44 3.07
CA CYS A 226 -3.90 5.83 2.89
C CYS A 226 -2.68 6.75 2.91
N THR A 227 -1.78 6.59 3.89
CA THR A 227 -0.52 7.35 3.96
C THR A 227 0.35 7.10 2.72
N TYR A 228 0.38 5.87 2.20
CA TYR A 228 0.99 5.53 0.93
C TYR A 228 0.39 6.32 -0.24
N GLY A 229 -0.93 6.42 -0.30
CA GLY A 229 -1.64 7.24 -1.29
C GLY A 229 -1.34 8.74 -1.16
N LEU A 230 -1.19 9.27 0.07
CA LEU A 230 -0.80 10.67 0.31
C LEU A 230 0.59 10.97 -0.27
N THR A 231 1.56 10.05 -0.13
CA THR A 231 2.89 10.25 -0.72
C THR A 231 2.86 10.24 -2.25
N CYS A 232 2.02 9.39 -2.86
CA CYS A 232 1.78 9.41 -4.31
C CYS A 232 1.12 10.72 -4.75
N ARG A 233 0.13 11.24 -3.99
CA ARG A 233 -0.48 12.54 -4.24
C ARG A 233 0.55 13.67 -4.20
N ALA A 234 1.50 13.65 -3.25
CA ALA A 234 2.57 14.63 -3.20
C ALA A 234 3.44 14.61 -4.47
N VAL A 235 3.79 13.43 -4.98
CA VAL A 235 4.52 13.28 -6.25
C VAL A 235 3.70 13.77 -7.43
N LEU A 236 2.40 13.43 -7.50
CA LEU A 236 1.49 13.93 -8.54
C LEU A 236 1.45 15.46 -8.55
N GLN A 237 1.31 16.09 -7.38
CA GLN A 237 1.22 17.53 -7.22
C GLN A 237 2.53 18.23 -7.59
N ALA A 238 3.65 17.80 -7.00
CA ALA A 238 4.90 18.54 -7.06
C ALA A 238 5.80 18.21 -8.24
N VAL A 239 5.62 17.02 -8.85
CA VAL A 239 6.57 16.51 -9.85
C VAL A 239 5.91 16.31 -11.21
N THR A 240 4.73 15.67 -11.29
CA THR A 240 4.11 15.29 -12.57
C THR A 240 3.02 16.24 -13.03
N GLY A 241 2.72 17.32 -12.28
CA GLY A 241 1.62 18.22 -12.63
C GLY A 241 0.26 17.50 -12.69
N TYR A 242 0.03 16.54 -11.80
CA TYR A 242 -1.17 15.70 -11.75
C TYR A 242 -1.39 14.83 -13.02
N ASP A 243 -0.29 14.43 -13.66
CA ASP A 243 -0.31 13.42 -14.71
C ASP A 243 0.09 12.04 -14.13
N PRO A 244 -0.89 11.14 -13.88
CA PRO A 244 -0.61 9.84 -13.28
C PRO A 244 0.10 8.89 -14.25
N GLU A 245 0.02 9.10 -15.57
CA GLU A 245 0.63 8.23 -16.57
C GLU A 245 2.14 8.29 -16.55
N GLN A 246 2.73 9.38 -16.03
CA GLN A 246 4.17 9.50 -15.85
C GLN A 246 4.73 8.58 -14.75
N ILE A 247 3.91 8.05 -13.85
CA ILE A 247 4.36 7.18 -12.76
C ILE A 247 4.42 5.74 -13.25
N LEU A 248 5.62 5.16 -13.26
CA LEU A 248 5.86 3.75 -13.54
C LEU A 248 5.69 2.90 -12.27
N SER A 249 6.32 3.33 -11.17
CA SER A 249 6.22 2.62 -9.89
C SER A 249 6.28 3.59 -8.71
N HIS A 250 5.71 3.15 -7.59
CA HIS A 250 5.73 3.88 -6.33
C HIS A 250 5.90 2.89 -5.18
N GLN A 251 6.88 3.13 -4.29
CA GLN A 251 7.18 2.25 -3.17
C GLN A 251 7.49 3.01 -1.89
N VAL A 252 7.18 2.40 -0.75
CA VAL A 252 7.42 2.96 0.58
C VAL A 252 7.76 1.87 1.59
N ARG A 253 8.39 2.30 2.69
CA ARG A 253 8.47 1.57 3.96
C ARG A 253 7.72 2.35 5.04
N PHE A 254 6.79 1.67 5.70
CA PHE A 254 6.05 2.24 6.83
C PHE A 254 6.92 2.23 8.09
N SER A 255 6.97 3.35 8.81
CA SER A 255 7.82 3.46 10.01
C SER A 255 7.09 3.90 11.27
N ALA A 256 6.01 4.66 11.15
CA ALA A 256 5.18 5.06 12.28
C ALA A 256 3.74 5.36 11.85
N PRO A 257 2.76 5.33 12.78
CA PRO A 257 1.38 5.63 12.47
C PRO A 257 1.15 7.11 12.21
N VAL A 258 0.20 7.40 11.30
CA VAL A 258 -0.43 8.72 11.11
C VAL A 258 -1.78 8.69 11.79
N PHE A 259 -2.17 9.79 12.42
CA PHE A 259 -3.52 9.97 12.97
C PHE A 259 -4.36 10.86 12.06
N PRO A 260 -5.65 10.56 11.86
CA PRO A 260 -6.55 11.48 11.17
C PRO A 260 -6.49 12.89 11.79
N GLY A 261 -6.30 13.92 10.93
CA GLY A 261 -6.05 15.29 11.35
C GLY A 261 -4.57 15.69 11.40
N ASP A 262 -3.63 14.75 11.27
CA ASP A 262 -2.21 15.10 11.12
C ASP A 262 -1.95 15.79 9.77
N VAL A 263 -0.95 16.66 9.74
CA VAL A 263 -0.34 17.16 8.51
C VAL A 263 0.87 16.27 8.18
N VAL A 264 0.85 15.67 7.00
CA VAL A 264 1.93 14.83 6.48
C VAL A 264 2.79 15.67 5.54
N SER A 265 4.01 15.98 5.97
CA SER A 265 5.01 16.67 5.15
C SER A 265 5.82 15.64 4.37
N VAL A 266 5.81 15.74 3.05
CA VAL A 266 6.54 14.86 2.14
C VAL A 266 7.70 15.62 1.53
N ASP A 267 8.92 15.19 1.88
CA ASP A 267 10.15 15.72 1.28
C ASP A 267 10.54 14.88 0.05
N LEU A 268 10.91 15.53 -1.04
CA LEU A 268 11.13 14.94 -2.35
C LEU A 268 12.53 15.30 -2.89
N TRP A 269 13.24 14.32 -3.42
CA TRP A 269 14.52 14.46 -4.12
C TRP A 269 14.37 13.98 -5.56
N LYS A 270 14.80 14.81 -6.51
CA LYS A 270 14.67 14.55 -7.94
C LYS A 270 16.02 14.17 -8.54
N ASP A 271 16.18 12.93 -8.93
CA ASP A 271 17.36 12.41 -9.60
C ASP A 271 16.95 11.77 -10.95
N GLY A 272 16.73 12.61 -11.96
CA GLY A 272 16.22 12.19 -13.26
C GLY A 272 14.80 11.63 -13.17
N LYS A 273 14.65 10.35 -13.52
CA LYS A 273 13.36 9.63 -13.42
C LYS A 273 13.08 9.06 -12.04
N ALA A 274 14.05 9.06 -11.14
CA ALA A 274 13.92 8.59 -9.78
C ALA A 274 13.55 9.76 -8.86
N ILE A 275 12.42 9.64 -8.17
CA ILE A 275 11.96 10.59 -7.16
C ILE A 275 12.01 9.87 -5.82
N SER A 276 13.06 10.14 -5.05
CA SER A 276 13.18 9.67 -3.67
C SER A 276 12.31 10.50 -2.76
N PHE A 277 11.76 9.92 -1.69
CA PHE A 277 10.99 10.70 -0.73
C PHE A 277 10.97 10.07 0.68
N GLU A 278 10.71 10.93 1.65
CA GLU A 278 10.33 10.56 3.02
C GLU A 278 9.09 11.38 3.43
N ALA A 279 8.32 10.86 4.37
CA ALA A 279 7.18 11.58 4.92
C ALA A 279 7.24 11.63 6.43
N ARG A 280 6.89 12.78 7.00
CA ARG A 280 6.92 13.02 8.43
C ARG A 280 5.69 13.79 8.92
N VAL A 281 5.37 13.63 10.19
CA VAL A 281 4.41 14.47 10.90
C VAL A 281 5.21 15.39 11.82
N GLN A 282 5.41 16.64 11.39
CA GLN A 282 6.27 17.60 12.09
C GLN A 282 5.79 17.86 13.53
N ALA A 283 4.47 18.02 13.72
CA ALA A 283 3.86 18.29 15.03
C ALA A 283 4.17 17.22 16.08
N ARG A 284 4.50 15.98 15.65
CA ARG A 284 4.86 14.87 16.53
C ARG A 284 6.35 14.49 16.43
N ASN A 285 7.12 15.20 15.60
CA ASN A 285 8.52 14.91 15.31
C ASN A 285 8.78 13.44 14.95
N VAL A 286 7.97 12.87 14.04
CA VAL A 286 8.03 11.46 13.67
C VAL A 286 8.06 11.28 12.15
N THR A 287 8.98 10.44 11.66
CA THR A 287 8.98 9.97 10.27
C THR A 287 8.02 8.80 10.14
N VAL A 288 7.05 8.92 9.25
CA VAL A 288 5.96 7.95 9.05
C VAL A 288 6.18 7.07 7.81
N ILE A 289 6.88 7.60 6.80
CA ILE A 289 7.32 6.86 5.61
C ILE A 289 8.81 7.07 5.42
N LYS A 290 9.53 5.98 5.19
CA LYS A 290 10.97 5.92 4.86
C LYS A 290 11.19 5.22 3.53
N ASN A 291 12.38 5.39 2.97
CA ASN A 291 12.86 4.65 1.80
C ASN A 291 11.90 4.76 0.60
N GLY A 292 11.18 5.87 0.49
CA GLY A 292 10.23 6.13 -0.58
C GLY A 292 10.93 6.31 -1.92
N LEU A 293 10.39 5.69 -2.98
CA LEU A 293 10.87 5.85 -4.35
C LEU A 293 9.69 5.80 -5.33
N THR A 294 9.60 6.81 -6.17
CA THR A 294 8.76 6.80 -7.37
C THR A 294 9.67 6.77 -8.59
N MET A 295 9.43 5.83 -9.50
CA MET A 295 10.06 5.83 -10.82
C MET A 295 9.10 6.42 -11.84
N LEU A 296 9.58 7.38 -12.61
CA LEU A 296 8.84 7.96 -13.73
C LEU A 296 9.11 7.17 -15.02
N ARG A 297 8.19 7.25 -16.00
CA ARG A 297 8.33 6.63 -17.33
C ARG A 297 9.35 7.30 -18.23
#